data_22a7b2cd31e1c5bb3d54da6b1b846d5c
#
_entry.id   22a7b2cd31e1c5bb3d54da6b1b846d5c
#
_cell.length_a   1.000
_cell.length_b   1.000
_cell.length_c   1.000
_cell.angle_alpha   90.00
_cell.angle_beta   90.00
_cell.angle_gamma   90.00
#
_symmetry.space_group_name_H-M   'P 1'
#
loop_
_entity.id
_entity.type
_entity.pdbx_description
1 polymer ?
#
loop_
_entity_poly.entity_id
_entity_poly.type
_entity_poly.pdbx_seq_one_letter_code
_entity_poly.pdbx_strand_id
1 'polypeptide(L)'
;MLSSRPRRSHVGTTLVRFLPYVIGAGGIALISLGEPLLGALFLAIAVLVITANGVAGSPRRMIARLGGRSADARDEARLINIVERICVGYGVARPELRVLEDEAPNAIVFARTSRDAVLYLTSGALGLMDMIELEGLVAHELAHVKLGDVKVARNAMVSFGFFGASFGGGARVMKRLYGPQREPLADRAGVSMTRYPPGLIGALEKLQGAPNVRPGCVTEHMARLTGSLWCAPLNEQSPSRVVAGALSMELRIAALSEL
;
A
#
# COMPACT_ATOMS: atom_id res chain seq x y z
N MET A 1 -19.60 -17.98 10.49
CA MET A 1 -20.49 -17.00 9.86
C MET A 1 -19.69 -15.74 9.60
N LEU A 2 -19.07 -15.61 8.43
CA LEU A 2 -18.29 -14.43 8.01
C LEU A 2 -18.87 -13.95 6.68
N SER A 3 -19.97 -13.21 6.76
CA SER A 3 -20.62 -12.61 5.62
C SER A 3 -20.97 -11.15 5.93
N SER A 4 -20.00 -10.26 5.77
CA SER A 4 -20.27 -8.88 5.38
C SER A 4 -18.98 -8.25 4.85
N ARG A 5 -18.75 -8.44 3.53
CA ARG A 5 -17.74 -7.65 2.82
C ARG A 5 -18.17 -6.18 2.85
N PRO A 6 -17.35 -5.24 3.32
CA PRO A 6 -17.67 -3.83 3.22
C PRO A 6 -17.60 -3.42 1.75
N ARG A 7 -18.76 -3.25 1.14
CA ARG A 7 -18.97 -2.94 -0.30
C ARG A 7 -18.60 -1.52 -0.71
N ARG A 8 -18.14 -0.66 0.23
CA ARG A 8 -18.04 0.79 0.00
C ARG A 8 -16.71 1.32 -0.55
N SER A 9 -15.60 0.59 -0.46
CA SER A 9 -14.30 1.10 -0.94
C SER A 9 -14.08 0.96 -2.46
N HIS A 10 -14.83 0.08 -3.12
CA HIS A 10 -14.66 -0.17 -4.55
C HIS A 10 -15.29 0.91 -5.45
N VAL A 11 -16.30 1.62 -4.99
CA VAL A 11 -17.04 2.60 -5.80
C VAL A 11 -16.19 3.83 -6.13
N GLY A 12 -15.47 4.37 -5.14
CA GLY A 12 -14.60 5.54 -5.34
C GLY A 12 -13.45 5.28 -6.31
N THR A 13 -12.75 4.16 -6.16
CA THR A 13 -11.64 3.79 -7.04
C THR A 13 -12.11 3.42 -8.45
N THR A 14 -13.30 2.88 -8.58
CA THR A 14 -13.91 2.58 -9.88
C THR A 14 -14.28 3.88 -10.62
N LEU A 15 -14.94 4.82 -9.95
CA LEU A 15 -15.32 6.11 -10.52
C LEU A 15 -14.12 6.89 -11.08
N VAL A 16 -13.03 6.92 -10.33
CA VAL A 16 -11.82 7.64 -10.72
C VAL A 16 -11.08 6.99 -11.87
N ARG A 17 -11.14 5.67 -11.98
CA ARG A 17 -10.60 4.95 -13.14
C ARG A 17 -11.29 5.36 -14.44
N PHE A 18 -12.55 5.83 -14.38
CA PHE A 18 -13.30 6.28 -15.54
C PHE A 18 -13.06 7.74 -15.91
N LEU A 19 -12.43 8.56 -15.05
CA LEU A 19 -12.20 9.98 -15.30
C LEU A 19 -11.53 10.26 -16.66
N PRO A 20 -10.43 9.58 -17.06
CA PRO A 20 -9.83 9.79 -18.37
C PRO A 20 -10.78 9.45 -19.54
N TYR A 21 -11.63 8.45 -19.34
CA TYR A 21 -12.62 8.08 -20.35
C TYR A 21 -13.73 9.11 -20.47
N VAL A 22 -14.13 9.73 -19.35
CA VAL A 22 -15.09 10.84 -19.33
C VAL A 22 -14.49 12.07 -20.05
N ILE A 23 -13.23 12.39 -19.80
CA ILE A 23 -12.51 13.45 -20.52
C ILE A 23 -12.45 13.14 -22.01
N GLY A 24 -12.14 11.90 -22.39
CA GLY A 24 -12.10 11.46 -23.78
C GLY A 24 -13.47 11.54 -24.46
N ALA A 25 -14.53 11.10 -23.78
CA ALA A 25 -15.90 11.20 -24.29
C ALA A 25 -16.34 12.66 -24.48
N GLY A 26 -15.97 13.55 -23.54
CA GLY A 26 -16.16 15.00 -23.68
C GLY A 26 -15.45 15.56 -24.90
N GLY A 27 -14.23 15.09 -25.20
CA GLY A 27 -13.51 15.47 -26.39
C GLY A 27 -14.22 15.05 -27.68
N ILE A 28 -14.74 13.82 -27.73
CA ILE A 28 -15.51 13.32 -28.87
C ILE A 28 -16.79 14.16 -29.07
N ALA A 29 -17.50 14.47 -27.99
CA ALA A 29 -18.69 15.31 -28.01
C ALA A 29 -18.39 16.72 -28.57
N LEU A 30 -17.30 17.35 -28.14
CA LEU A 30 -16.88 18.66 -28.66
C LEU A 30 -16.59 18.63 -30.16
N ILE A 31 -15.94 17.58 -30.66
CA ILE A 31 -15.70 17.41 -32.11
C ILE A 31 -17.06 17.32 -32.84
N SER A 32 -18.02 16.57 -32.31
CA SER A 32 -19.35 16.41 -32.89
C SER A 32 -20.16 17.69 -32.87
N LEU A 33 -19.87 18.62 -31.95
CA LEU A 33 -20.50 19.94 -31.84
C LEU A 33 -19.81 21.01 -32.69
N GLY A 34 -18.82 20.63 -33.51
CA GLY A 34 -18.11 21.55 -34.39
C GLY A 34 -16.91 22.26 -33.79
N GLU A 35 -16.41 21.76 -32.64
CA GLU A 35 -15.22 22.28 -31.94
C GLU A 35 -14.03 21.29 -32.03
N PRO A 36 -13.49 21.05 -33.25
CA PRO A 36 -12.51 19.96 -33.43
C PRO A 36 -11.19 20.19 -32.70
N LEU A 37 -10.73 21.44 -32.58
CA LEU A 37 -9.46 21.75 -31.89
C LEU A 37 -9.57 21.52 -30.38
N LEU A 38 -10.66 21.98 -29.75
CA LEU A 38 -10.92 21.75 -28.33
C LEU A 38 -11.12 20.25 -28.07
N GLY A 39 -11.87 19.56 -28.91
CA GLY A 39 -12.06 18.12 -28.80
C GLY A 39 -10.76 17.32 -28.91
N ALA A 40 -9.90 17.67 -29.87
CA ALA A 40 -8.58 17.06 -30.02
C ALA A 40 -7.68 17.30 -28.78
N LEU A 41 -7.74 18.50 -28.19
CA LEU A 41 -7.00 18.81 -26.96
C LEU A 41 -7.47 17.93 -25.80
N PHE A 42 -8.77 17.77 -25.61
CA PHE A 42 -9.33 16.91 -24.56
C PHE A 42 -8.94 15.45 -24.75
N LEU A 43 -8.97 14.94 -25.98
CA LEU A 43 -8.50 13.58 -26.31
C LEU A 43 -7.01 13.41 -26.00
N ALA A 44 -6.19 14.38 -26.38
CA ALA A 44 -4.74 14.35 -26.08
C ALA A 44 -4.48 14.34 -24.57
N ILE A 45 -5.22 15.15 -23.80
CA ILE A 45 -5.16 15.15 -22.34
C ILE A 45 -5.57 13.78 -21.77
N ALA A 46 -6.66 13.19 -22.26
CA ALA A 46 -7.11 11.88 -21.80
C ALA A 46 -6.04 10.79 -22.05
N VAL A 47 -5.47 10.76 -23.24
CA VAL A 47 -4.39 9.84 -23.60
C VAL A 47 -3.14 10.07 -22.73
N LEU A 48 -2.75 11.33 -22.53
CA LEU A 48 -1.61 11.69 -21.67
C LEU A 48 -1.84 11.23 -20.23
N VAL A 49 -3.05 11.42 -19.69
CA VAL A 49 -3.39 11.00 -18.33
C VAL A 49 -3.38 9.48 -18.20
N ILE A 50 -3.94 8.75 -19.18
CA ILE A 50 -3.94 7.28 -19.18
C ILE A 50 -2.51 6.74 -19.23
N THR A 51 -1.69 7.27 -20.13
CA THR A 51 -0.31 6.81 -20.32
C THR A 51 0.57 7.17 -19.12
N ALA A 52 0.50 8.41 -18.63
CA ALA A 52 1.27 8.87 -17.48
C ALA A 52 0.93 8.05 -16.21
N ASN A 53 -0.35 7.79 -15.96
CA ASN A 53 -0.79 7.00 -14.81
C ASN A 53 -0.42 5.52 -14.96
N GLY A 54 -0.59 4.93 -16.14
CA GLY A 54 -0.19 3.55 -16.42
C GLY A 54 1.31 3.32 -16.23
N VAL A 55 2.08 4.34 -16.59
CA VAL A 55 3.53 4.36 -16.44
C VAL A 55 3.96 4.58 -14.99
N ALA A 56 3.38 5.59 -14.31
CA ALA A 56 3.75 5.96 -12.94
C ALA A 56 3.30 4.92 -11.90
N GLY A 57 2.12 4.32 -12.09
CA GLY A 57 1.54 3.34 -11.18
C GLY A 57 1.96 1.88 -11.46
N SER A 58 2.93 1.65 -12.36
CA SER A 58 3.41 0.30 -12.61
C SER A 58 4.16 -0.26 -11.39
N PRO A 59 3.73 -1.40 -10.80
CA PRO A 59 4.46 -2.04 -9.70
C PRO A 59 5.93 -2.30 -10.05
N ARG A 60 6.22 -2.69 -11.29
CA ARG A 60 7.61 -2.90 -11.75
C ARG A 60 8.47 -1.65 -11.62
N ARG A 61 7.93 -0.45 -11.90
CA ARG A 61 8.67 0.81 -11.76
C ARG A 61 8.82 1.21 -10.31
N MET A 62 7.82 0.94 -9.48
CA MET A 62 7.94 1.17 -8.05
C MET A 62 8.99 0.24 -7.44
N ILE A 63 8.98 -1.04 -7.80
CA ILE A 63 10.02 -2.00 -7.45
C ILE A 63 11.40 -1.50 -7.88
N ALA A 64 11.54 -1.06 -9.13
CA ALA A 64 12.80 -0.53 -9.65
C ALA A 64 13.26 0.75 -8.93
N ARG A 65 12.32 1.60 -8.48
CA ARG A 65 12.63 2.84 -7.74
C ARG A 65 12.98 2.60 -6.27
N LEU A 66 12.33 1.63 -5.63
CA LEU A 66 12.67 1.25 -4.26
C LEU A 66 14.03 0.54 -4.21
N GLY A 67 14.38 -0.15 -5.31
CA GLY A 67 15.59 -0.97 -5.32
C GLY A 67 15.43 -2.18 -4.41
N GLY A 68 16.39 -2.34 -3.50
CA GLY A 68 16.44 -3.49 -2.60
C GLY A 68 17.02 -4.74 -3.26
N ARG A 69 17.68 -5.57 -2.48
CA ARG A 69 18.17 -6.88 -2.92
C ARG A 69 17.09 -7.95 -2.68
N SER A 70 17.18 -9.05 -3.41
CA SER A 70 16.40 -10.25 -3.08
C SER A 70 16.83 -10.79 -1.72
N ALA A 71 15.86 -11.29 -0.94
CA ALA A 71 16.17 -11.94 0.32
C ALA A 71 17.03 -13.20 0.07
N ASP A 72 18.11 -13.34 0.81
CA ASP A 72 19.02 -14.48 0.72
C ASP A 72 18.70 -15.51 1.81
N ALA A 73 18.79 -16.80 1.46
CA ALA A 73 18.47 -17.87 2.40
C ALA A 73 19.48 -17.98 3.56
N ARG A 74 20.67 -17.40 3.46
CA ARG A 74 21.66 -17.39 4.53
C ARG A 74 21.37 -16.29 5.55
N ASP A 75 21.07 -15.08 5.03
CA ASP A 75 20.93 -13.88 5.87
C ASP A 75 19.49 -13.73 6.38
N GLU A 76 18.48 -14.05 5.54
CA GLU A 76 17.07 -13.89 5.87
C GLU A 76 16.30 -15.22 6.04
N ALA A 77 16.97 -16.29 6.46
CA ALA A 77 16.33 -17.61 6.69
C ALA A 77 15.08 -17.50 7.58
N ARG A 78 15.14 -16.66 8.61
CA ARG A 78 14.00 -16.39 9.52
C ARG A 78 12.81 -15.82 8.77
N LEU A 79 13.01 -14.80 7.95
CA LEU A 79 11.96 -14.17 7.15
C LEU A 79 11.36 -15.17 6.15
N ILE A 80 12.22 -15.87 5.41
CA ILE A 80 11.80 -16.84 4.39
C ILE A 80 10.93 -17.93 4.99
N ASN A 81 11.34 -18.52 6.10
CA ASN A 81 10.60 -19.59 6.79
C ASN A 81 9.24 -19.10 7.32
N ILE A 82 9.16 -17.87 7.87
CA ILE A 82 7.92 -17.27 8.32
C ILE A 82 6.95 -17.11 7.14
N VAL A 83 7.42 -16.51 6.04
CA VAL A 83 6.59 -16.28 4.84
C VAL A 83 6.09 -17.60 4.27
N GLU A 84 6.95 -18.60 4.11
CA GLU A 84 6.56 -19.92 3.57
C GLU A 84 5.50 -20.59 4.43
N ARG A 85 5.70 -20.60 5.75
CA ARG A 85 4.75 -21.20 6.69
C ARG A 85 3.37 -20.53 6.61
N ILE A 86 3.32 -19.19 6.60
CA ILE A 86 2.05 -18.47 6.50
C ILE A 86 1.40 -18.68 5.13
N CYS A 87 2.17 -18.63 4.04
CA CYS A 87 1.65 -18.80 2.69
C CYS A 87 1.03 -20.20 2.51
N VAL A 88 1.70 -21.24 2.98
CA VAL A 88 1.19 -22.63 2.92
C VAL A 88 -0.03 -22.79 3.81
N GLY A 89 0.05 -22.30 5.05
CA GLY A 89 -1.04 -22.48 6.03
C GLY A 89 -2.35 -21.76 5.65
N TYR A 90 -2.26 -20.66 4.91
CA TYR A 90 -3.44 -19.82 4.61
C TYR A 90 -3.76 -19.68 3.13
N GLY A 91 -3.08 -20.44 2.27
CA GLY A 91 -3.33 -20.43 0.82
C GLY A 91 -3.05 -19.09 0.16
N VAL A 92 -2.06 -18.34 0.65
CA VAL A 92 -1.57 -17.11 0.04
C VAL A 92 -0.45 -17.45 -0.91
N ALA A 93 -0.47 -16.91 -2.11
CA ALA A 93 0.65 -17.07 -3.04
C ALA A 93 1.91 -16.43 -2.44
N ARG A 94 3.03 -17.17 -2.48
CA ARG A 94 4.32 -16.67 -1.96
C ARG A 94 4.73 -15.41 -2.72
N PRO A 95 4.98 -14.28 -2.04
CA PRO A 95 5.49 -13.09 -2.67
C PRO A 95 6.97 -13.20 -2.99
N GLU A 96 7.45 -12.39 -3.92
CA GLU A 96 8.87 -12.08 -4.03
C GLU A 96 9.29 -11.31 -2.77
N LEU A 97 10.41 -11.69 -2.15
CA LEU A 97 10.92 -11.06 -0.94
C LEU A 97 12.10 -10.15 -1.29
N ARG A 98 12.00 -8.90 -0.86
CA ARG A 98 13.02 -7.89 -1.05
C ARG A 98 13.42 -7.23 0.26
N VAL A 99 14.71 -7.03 0.45
CA VAL A 99 15.27 -6.32 1.60
C VAL A 99 15.79 -4.97 1.13
N LEU A 100 15.32 -3.92 1.80
CA LEU A 100 15.84 -2.56 1.66
C LEU A 100 16.92 -2.36 2.73
N GLU A 101 18.15 -2.08 2.32
CA GLU A 101 19.24 -1.78 3.24
C GLU A 101 19.05 -0.38 3.82
N ASP A 102 18.27 -0.30 4.88
CA ASP A 102 17.90 0.94 5.55
C ASP A 102 17.61 0.69 7.03
N GLU A 103 18.12 1.56 7.90
CA GLU A 103 17.93 1.46 9.35
C GLU A 103 16.52 1.81 9.82
N ALA A 104 15.77 2.61 9.02
CA ALA A 104 14.39 2.96 9.33
C ALA A 104 13.50 1.71 9.26
N PRO A 105 12.94 1.22 10.38
CA PRO A 105 12.18 -0.03 10.38
C PRO A 105 10.82 0.17 9.70
N ASN A 106 10.55 -0.61 8.66
CA ASN A 106 9.24 -0.63 8.01
C ASN A 106 9.06 -1.83 7.09
N ALA A 107 7.81 -2.05 6.67
CA ALA A 107 7.44 -3.05 5.68
C ALA A 107 6.36 -2.50 4.75
N ILE A 108 6.28 -3.05 3.54
CA ILE A 108 5.24 -2.75 2.56
C ILE A 108 5.09 -3.88 1.56
N VAL A 109 3.86 -4.18 1.18
CA VAL A 109 3.57 -5.12 0.10
C VAL A 109 2.97 -4.42 -1.10
N PHE A 110 3.51 -4.72 -2.28
CA PHE A 110 2.96 -4.31 -3.56
C PHE A 110 2.54 -5.53 -4.37
N ALA A 111 1.41 -5.41 -5.07
CA ALA A 111 1.00 -6.46 -5.99
C ALA A 111 0.20 -5.87 -7.16
N ARG A 112 0.34 -6.49 -8.33
CA ARG A 112 -0.59 -6.28 -9.43
C ARG A 112 -1.78 -7.22 -9.32
N THR A 113 -1.51 -8.44 -8.90
CA THR A 113 -2.49 -9.47 -8.58
C THR A 113 -2.08 -10.17 -7.30
N SER A 114 -2.94 -11.00 -6.72
CA SER A 114 -2.58 -11.79 -5.54
C SER A 114 -1.47 -12.83 -5.79
N ARG A 115 -1.05 -13.04 -7.04
CA ARG A 115 -0.01 -14.01 -7.41
C ARG A 115 1.35 -13.39 -7.75
N ASP A 116 1.40 -12.07 -7.92
CA ASP A 116 2.63 -11.32 -8.25
C ASP A 116 2.95 -10.26 -7.20
N ALA A 117 2.75 -10.61 -5.94
CA ALA A 117 3.08 -9.75 -4.82
C ALA A 117 4.60 -9.68 -4.60
N VAL A 118 5.06 -8.52 -4.18
CA VAL A 118 6.43 -8.29 -3.70
C VAL A 118 6.32 -7.69 -2.31
N LEU A 119 6.91 -8.36 -1.35
CA LEU A 119 6.99 -7.93 0.05
C LEU A 119 8.37 -7.34 0.30
N TYR A 120 8.40 -6.09 0.74
CA TYR A 120 9.59 -5.38 1.15
C TYR A 120 9.65 -5.27 2.67
N LEU A 121 10.81 -5.59 3.22
CA LEU A 121 11.18 -5.23 4.59
C LEU A 121 12.49 -4.45 4.56
N THR A 122 12.65 -3.55 5.50
CA THR A 122 13.95 -2.90 5.71
C THR A 122 14.86 -3.77 6.59
N SER A 123 16.17 -3.62 6.43
CA SER A 123 17.15 -4.25 7.34
C SER A 123 16.93 -3.78 8.78
N GLY A 124 16.49 -2.52 8.98
CA GLY A 124 16.10 -2.01 10.29
C GLY A 124 14.93 -2.79 10.91
N ALA A 125 13.89 -3.13 10.13
CA ALA A 125 12.78 -3.96 10.62
C ALA A 125 13.25 -5.38 10.98
N LEU A 126 14.10 -5.98 10.13
CA LEU A 126 14.66 -7.32 10.38
C LEU A 126 15.54 -7.37 11.61
N GLY A 127 16.28 -6.28 11.89
CA GLY A 127 17.16 -6.18 13.07
C GLY A 127 16.41 -5.84 14.36
N LEU A 128 15.35 -5.03 14.27
CA LEU A 128 14.60 -4.54 15.42
C LEU A 128 13.64 -5.59 16.00
N MET A 129 13.04 -6.42 15.15
CA MET A 129 11.97 -7.34 15.53
C MET A 129 12.50 -8.71 15.91
N ASP A 130 11.95 -9.27 16.99
CA ASP A 130 12.13 -10.68 17.30
C ASP A 130 11.34 -11.59 16.33
N MET A 131 11.38 -12.89 16.56
CA MET A 131 10.74 -13.86 15.66
C MET A 131 9.22 -13.76 15.66
N ILE A 132 8.63 -13.47 16.81
CA ILE A 132 7.16 -13.41 17.00
C ILE A 132 6.62 -12.10 16.42
N GLU A 133 7.30 -11.01 16.67
CA GLU A 133 6.95 -9.69 16.13
C GLU A 133 7.10 -9.66 14.60
N LEU A 134 8.19 -10.23 14.07
CA LEU A 134 8.40 -10.35 12.63
C LEU A 134 7.31 -11.21 11.98
N GLU A 135 6.87 -12.29 12.64
CA GLU A 135 5.76 -13.10 12.18
C GLU A 135 4.47 -12.29 12.15
N GLY A 136 4.19 -11.48 13.17
CA GLY A 136 3.04 -10.58 13.22
C GLY A 136 3.04 -9.56 12.09
N LEU A 137 4.18 -8.90 11.86
CA LEU A 137 4.36 -7.94 10.78
C LEU A 137 4.18 -8.58 9.39
N VAL A 138 4.81 -9.72 9.15
CA VAL A 138 4.70 -10.46 7.88
C VAL A 138 3.26 -10.92 7.64
N ALA A 139 2.58 -11.43 8.68
CA ALA A 139 1.20 -11.85 8.58
C ALA A 139 0.27 -10.67 8.23
N HIS A 140 0.50 -9.50 8.79
CA HIS A 140 -0.22 -8.26 8.45
C HIS A 140 -0.04 -7.92 6.96
N GLU A 141 1.18 -7.90 6.45
CA GLU A 141 1.45 -7.62 5.04
C GLU A 141 0.84 -8.68 4.10
N LEU A 142 0.93 -9.95 4.44
CA LEU A 142 0.31 -11.02 3.68
C LEU A 142 -1.23 -11.00 3.74
N ALA A 143 -1.81 -10.45 4.81
CA ALA A 143 -3.23 -10.21 4.91
C ALA A 143 -3.72 -9.23 3.83
N HIS A 144 -2.96 -8.18 3.49
CA HIS A 144 -3.27 -7.29 2.38
C HIS A 144 -3.34 -8.02 1.04
N VAL A 145 -2.44 -8.99 0.81
CA VAL A 145 -2.48 -9.82 -0.40
C VAL A 145 -3.73 -10.70 -0.42
N LYS A 146 -4.06 -11.34 0.70
CA LYS A 146 -5.22 -12.21 0.86
C LYS A 146 -6.54 -11.46 0.72
N LEU A 147 -6.65 -10.28 1.31
CA LEU A 147 -7.82 -9.40 1.22
C LEU A 147 -7.98 -8.81 -0.18
N GLY A 148 -6.91 -8.76 -0.96
CA GLY A 148 -6.89 -8.22 -2.32
C GLY A 148 -6.93 -6.70 -2.38
N ASP A 149 -6.70 -6.00 -1.27
CA ASP A 149 -6.69 -4.54 -1.19
C ASP A 149 -5.45 -3.93 -1.86
N VAL A 150 -4.38 -4.70 -2.00
CA VAL A 150 -3.22 -4.33 -2.84
C VAL A 150 -3.62 -3.95 -4.28
N LYS A 151 -4.70 -4.53 -4.82
CA LYS A 151 -5.25 -4.17 -6.13
C LYS A 151 -5.92 -2.80 -6.10
N VAL A 152 -6.59 -2.48 -5.01
CA VAL A 152 -7.23 -1.16 -4.80
C VAL A 152 -6.15 -0.09 -4.70
N ALA A 153 -5.12 -0.33 -3.91
CA ALA A 153 -3.97 0.55 -3.77
C ALA A 153 -3.28 0.81 -5.12
N ARG A 154 -3.00 -0.26 -5.88
CA ARG A 154 -2.44 -0.15 -7.23
C ARG A 154 -3.36 0.66 -8.16
N ASN A 155 -4.65 0.37 -8.20
CA ASN A 155 -5.58 1.08 -9.08
C ASN A 155 -5.66 2.57 -8.71
N ALA A 156 -5.64 2.90 -7.44
CA ALA A 156 -5.58 4.28 -6.97
C ALA A 156 -4.29 4.97 -7.45
N MET A 157 -3.13 4.33 -7.32
CA MET A 157 -1.87 4.86 -7.83
C MET A 157 -1.86 5.05 -9.34
N VAL A 158 -2.37 4.08 -10.10
CA VAL A 158 -2.47 4.17 -11.57
C VAL A 158 -3.42 5.29 -12.00
N SER A 159 -4.50 5.50 -11.27
CA SER A 159 -5.51 6.51 -11.62
C SER A 159 -5.14 7.94 -11.20
N PHE A 160 -4.39 8.09 -10.11
CA PHE A 160 -4.06 9.39 -9.51
C PHE A 160 -2.57 9.67 -9.33
N GLY A 161 -1.70 8.69 -9.61
CA GLY A 161 -0.30 8.80 -9.24
C GLY A 161 0.41 10.04 -9.73
N PHE A 162 0.11 10.51 -10.95
CA PHE A 162 0.68 11.73 -11.48
C PHE A 162 0.05 12.98 -10.84
N PHE A 163 -1.27 13.08 -10.83
CA PHE A 163 -1.98 14.24 -10.30
C PHE A 163 -1.96 14.29 -8.77
N GLY A 164 -2.12 13.15 -8.12
CA GLY A 164 -2.16 13.09 -6.65
C GLY A 164 -0.85 13.47 -5.99
N ALA A 165 0.28 13.24 -6.64
CA ALA A 165 1.58 13.61 -6.11
C ALA A 165 1.98 15.06 -6.43
N SER A 166 1.42 15.63 -7.51
CA SER A 166 1.74 16.99 -7.96
C SER A 166 0.98 18.07 -7.18
N PHE A 167 -0.18 17.74 -6.64
CA PHE A 167 -1.01 18.67 -5.87
C PHE A 167 -0.98 18.33 -4.38
N GLY A 168 -0.82 19.34 -3.51
CA GLY A 168 -0.67 19.18 -2.06
C GLY A 168 -1.80 18.43 -1.33
N GLY A 169 -2.92 18.14 -2.00
CA GLY A 169 -4.03 17.32 -1.51
C GLY A 169 -3.94 15.83 -1.86
N GLY A 170 -2.97 15.43 -2.68
CA GLY A 170 -2.90 14.08 -3.25
C GLY A 170 -2.81 12.96 -2.23
N ALA A 171 -1.98 13.12 -1.20
CA ALA A 171 -1.87 12.13 -0.13
C ALA A 171 -3.20 11.90 0.60
N ARG A 172 -3.98 12.97 0.80
CA ARG A 172 -5.30 12.90 1.45
C ARG A 172 -6.32 12.19 0.57
N VAL A 173 -6.30 12.44 -0.74
CA VAL A 173 -7.14 11.75 -1.72
C VAL A 173 -6.76 10.27 -1.79
N MET A 174 -5.47 9.94 -1.87
CA MET A 174 -4.98 8.56 -1.90
C MET A 174 -5.42 7.78 -0.65
N LYS A 175 -5.24 8.38 0.55
CA LYS A 175 -5.69 7.79 1.81
C LYS A 175 -7.21 7.51 1.82
N ARG A 176 -8.00 8.43 1.26
CA ARG A 176 -9.46 8.25 1.15
C ARG A 176 -9.85 7.13 0.18
N LEU A 177 -9.09 6.96 -0.90
CA LEU A 177 -9.28 5.90 -1.89
C LEU A 177 -8.90 4.52 -1.37
N TYR A 178 -7.85 4.43 -0.55
CA TYR A 178 -7.46 3.18 0.09
C TYR A 178 -8.48 2.72 1.14
N GLY A 179 -9.22 3.66 1.72
CA GLY A 179 -10.25 3.43 2.72
C GLY A 179 -9.71 3.33 4.15
N PRO A 180 -10.48 3.85 5.13
CA PRO A 180 -10.05 3.91 6.53
C PRO A 180 -10.00 2.53 7.21
N GLN A 181 -10.65 1.54 6.65
CA GLN A 181 -10.74 0.18 7.21
C GLN A 181 -9.63 -0.75 6.71
N ARG A 182 -8.75 -0.28 5.82
CA ARG A 182 -7.70 -1.11 5.21
C ARG A 182 -6.79 -1.73 6.27
N GLU A 183 -6.20 -0.91 7.12
CA GLU A 183 -5.27 -1.36 8.17
C GLU A 183 -5.95 -2.23 9.23
N PRO A 184 -7.09 -1.81 9.84
CA PRO A 184 -7.79 -2.64 10.81
C PRO A 184 -8.23 -4.01 10.29
N LEU A 185 -8.59 -4.10 9.02
CA LEU A 185 -8.94 -5.38 8.40
C LEU A 185 -7.71 -6.27 8.22
N ALA A 186 -6.58 -5.69 7.81
CA ALA A 186 -5.32 -6.40 7.68
C ALA A 186 -4.78 -6.84 9.05
N ASP A 187 -4.88 -6.00 10.07
CA ASP A 187 -4.50 -6.32 11.45
C ASP A 187 -5.26 -7.56 11.96
N ARG A 188 -6.59 -7.54 11.88
CA ARG A 188 -7.42 -8.69 12.28
C ARG A 188 -7.14 -9.94 11.47
N ALA A 189 -6.96 -9.79 10.15
CA ALA A 189 -6.66 -10.93 9.29
C ALA A 189 -5.26 -11.48 9.56
N GLY A 190 -4.26 -10.63 9.80
CA GLY A 190 -2.91 -11.03 10.19
C GLY A 190 -2.88 -11.78 11.52
N VAL A 191 -3.57 -11.23 12.53
CA VAL A 191 -3.72 -11.90 13.83
C VAL A 191 -4.46 -13.23 13.67
N SER A 192 -5.45 -13.33 12.79
CA SER A 192 -6.12 -14.62 12.54
C SER A 192 -5.18 -15.66 11.93
N MET A 193 -4.12 -15.25 11.22
CA MET A 193 -3.12 -16.12 10.65
C MET A 193 -2.10 -16.59 11.70
N THR A 194 -1.67 -15.72 12.60
CA THR A 194 -0.71 -16.07 13.66
C THR A 194 -1.38 -16.69 14.88
N ARG A 195 -2.66 -16.36 15.11
CA ARG A 195 -3.42 -16.66 16.33
C ARG A 195 -2.77 -16.11 17.60
N TYR A 196 -1.94 -15.09 17.44
CA TYR A 196 -1.19 -14.49 18.54
C TYR A 196 -1.10 -12.97 18.40
N PRO A 197 -2.10 -12.22 18.93
CA PRO A 197 -2.12 -10.74 18.85
C PRO A 197 -0.86 -10.04 19.35
N PRO A 198 -0.21 -10.50 20.47
CA PRO A 198 0.96 -9.81 21.00
C PRO A 198 2.13 -9.68 20.00
N GLY A 199 2.24 -10.59 19.03
CA GLY A 199 3.30 -10.48 18.00
C GLY A 199 3.13 -9.25 17.13
N LEU A 200 1.92 -8.99 16.62
CA LEU A 200 1.65 -7.79 15.82
C LEU A 200 1.66 -6.52 16.70
N ILE A 201 1.15 -6.60 17.93
CA ILE A 201 1.18 -5.49 18.89
C ILE A 201 2.61 -5.04 19.12
N GLY A 202 3.51 -5.94 19.49
CA GLY A 202 4.93 -5.63 19.73
C GLY A 202 5.62 -5.05 18.49
N ALA A 203 5.31 -5.59 17.30
CA ALA A 203 5.82 -5.01 16.05
C ALA A 203 5.35 -3.57 15.84
N LEU A 204 4.07 -3.27 16.05
CA LEU A 204 3.51 -1.93 15.92
C LEU A 204 4.07 -0.96 16.97
N GLU A 205 4.25 -1.39 18.22
CA GLU A 205 4.87 -0.59 19.30
C GLU A 205 6.30 -0.21 18.94
N LYS A 206 7.10 -1.15 18.44
CA LYS A 206 8.46 -0.88 18.01
C LYS A 206 8.53 0.07 16.81
N LEU A 207 7.62 -0.06 15.86
CA LEU A 207 7.50 0.86 14.73
C LEU A 207 7.08 2.25 15.19
N GLN A 208 6.15 2.35 16.15
CA GLN A 208 5.69 3.62 16.73
C GLN A 208 6.81 4.32 17.51
N GLY A 209 7.61 3.57 18.26
CA GLY A 209 8.73 4.08 19.05
C GLY A 209 9.97 4.44 18.21
N ALA A 210 10.03 4.06 16.94
CA ALA A 210 11.18 4.33 16.09
C ALA A 210 11.27 5.83 15.76
N PRO A 211 12.47 6.44 15.82
CA PRO A 211 12.67 7.86 15.55
C PRO A 211 12.40 8.22 14.08
N ASN A 212 12.54 7.27 13.18
CA ASN A 212 12.25 7.40 11.77
C ASN A 212 11.77 6.05 11.22
N VAL A 213 10.69 6.07 10.47
CA VAL A 213 10.12 4.89 9.78
C VAL A 213 10.12 5.03 8.27
N ARG A 214 10.68 6.12 7.74
CA ARG A 214 10.76 6.37 6.31
C ARG A 214 12.11 5.94 5.76
N PRO A 215 12.16 4.89 4.91
CA PRO A 215 13.40 4.49 4.26
C PRO A 215 13.98 5.61 3.37
N GLY A 216 15.29 5.78 3.40
CA GLY A 216 15.98 6.83 2.64
C GLY A 216 15.79 6.75 1.12
N CYS A 217 15.56 5.54 0.59
CA CYS A 217 15.23 5.34 -0.82
C CYS A 217 13.85 5.88 -1.22
N VAL A 218 12.96 6.17 -0.25
CA VAL A 218 11.62 6.69 -0.50
C VAL A 218 11.64 8.20 -0.62
N THR A 219 11.61 8.71 -1.85
CA THR A 219 11.54 10.14 -2.12
C THR A 219 10.24 10.75 -1.60
N GLU A 220 10.21 12.10 -1.43
CA GLU A 220 9.00 12.82 -0.99
C GLU A 220 7.79 12.55 -1.91
N HIS A 221 8.02 12.49 -3.21
CA HIS A 221 6.98 12.15 -4.19
C HIS A 221 6.42 10.73 -3.96
N MET A 222 7.29 9.75 -3.72
CA MET A 222 6.87 8.38 -3.40
C MET A 222 6.14 8.32 -2.06
N ALA A 223 6.62 9.03 -1.04
CA ALA A 223 5.98 9.09 0.27
C ALA A 223 4.56 9.65 0.19
N ARG A 224 4.30 10.65 -0.65
CA ARG A 224 2.94 11.16 -0.88
C ARG A 224 2.01 10.14 -1.51
N LEU A 225 2.52 9.27 -2.39
CA LEU A 225 1.74 8.24 -3.08
C LEU A 225 1.54 6.99 -2.24
N THR A 226 2.57 6.56 -1.55
CA THR A 226 2.63 5.24 -0.91
C THR A 226 2.65 5.32 0.61
N GLY A 227 2.81 6.50 1.18
CA GLY A 227 3.06 6.66 2.61
C GLY A 227 2.05 5.99 3.54
N SER A 228 0.79 5.91 3.11
CA SER A 228 -0.26 5.20 3.86
C SER A 228 -0.39 3.72 3.51
N LEU A 229 0.49 3.17 2.69
CA LEU A 229 0.54 1.74 2.36
C LEU A 229 1.63 1.00 3.14
N TRP A 230 2.55 1.72 3.75
CA TRP A 230 3.56 1.19 4.64
C TRP A 230 2.91 0.79 5.96
N CYS A 231 3.39 -0.26 6.59
CA CYS A 231 2.87 -0.72 7.87
C CYS A 231 2.92 0.38 8.93
N ALA A 232 4.05 1.10 9.01
CA ALA A 232 4.16 2.38 9.70
C ALA A 232 4.04 3.52 8.68
N PRO A 233 2.96 4.31 8.73
CA PRO A 233 2.71 5.36 7.75
C PRO A 233 3.80 6.43 7.73
N LEU A 234 4.34 6.74 6.52
CA LEU A 234 5.49 7.65 6.37
C LEU A 234 5.18 9.13 6.65
N ASN A 235 3.92 9.51 6.71
CA ASN A 235 3.48 10.91 6.82
C ASN A 235 2.99 11.30 8.22
N GLU A 236 3.12 10.44 9.22
CA GLU A 236 2.61 10.66 10.57
C GLU A 236 3.64 11.25 11.55
N GLN A 237 4.82 11.65 11.09
CA GLN A 237 5.88 12.24 11.93
C GLN A 237 5.55 13.64 12.51
N SER A 238 4.31 14.13 12.38
CA SER A 238 3.83 15.34 13.07
C SER A 238 2.78 14.96 14.11
N PRO A 239 3.06 15.17 15.41
CA PRO A 239 2.11 14.84 16.50
C PRO A 239 0.76 15.56 16.45
N SER A 240 0.61 16.56 15.59
CA SER A 240 -0.56 17.44 15.54
C SER A 240 -1.53 17.18 14.38
N ARG A 241 -1.32 16.16 13.56
CA ARG A 241 -2.25 15.82 12.48
C ARG A 241 -2.75 14.39 12.60
N VAL A 242 -3.76 14.21 13.43
CA VAL A 242 -4.76 13.14 13.25
C VAL A 242 -5.35 13.36 11.86
N VAL A 243 -4.78 12.70 10.86
CA VAL A 243 -5.32 12.75 9.48
C VAL A 243 -6.62 11.97 9.51
N ALA A 244 -7.73 12.70 9.49
CA ALA A 244 -9.07 12.14 9.49
C ALA A 244 -9.18 10.94 8.52
N GLY A 245 -9.44 9.75 9.07
CA GLY A 245 -9.82 8.56 8.32
C GLY A 245 -8.90 7.34 8.34
N ALA A 246 -7.69 7.39 8.94
CA ALA A 246 -6.95 6.17 9.31
C ALA A 246 -6.86 6.09 10.82
N LEU A 247 -7.01 4.91 11.37
CA LEU A 247 -6.71 4.67 12.78
C LEU A 247 -5.22 4.94 13.01
N SER A 248 -4.91 5.73 14.06
CA SER A 248 -3.53 5.90 14.49
C SER A 248 -2.94 4.56 14.95
N MET A 249 -1.62 4.45 14.99
CA MET A 249 -0.97 3.22 15.50
C MET A 249 -1.47 2.86 16.90
N GLU A 250 -1.67 3.85 17.76
CA GLU A 250 -2.22 3.67 19.12
C GLU A 250 -3.62 3.02 19.09
N LEU A 251 -4.50 3.48 18.23
CA LEU A 251 -5.84 2.89 18.11
C LEU A 251 -5.81 1.48 17.50
N ARG A 252 -4.84 1.19 16.61
CA ARG A 252 -4.62 -0.17 16.08
C ARG A 252 -4.17 -1.11 17.20
N ILE A 253 -3.17 -0.68 17.99
CA ILE A 253 -2.65 -1.43 19.14
C ILE A 253 -3.76 -1.67 20.17
N ALA A 254 -4.52 -0.63 20.55
CA ALA A 254 -5.63 -0.76 21.47
C ALA A 254 -6.69 -1.75 20.97
N ALA A 255 -7.08 -1.68 19.69
CA ALA A 255 -8.06 -2.59 19.10
C ALA A 255 -7.57 -4.04 19.02
N LEU A 256 -6.25 -4.26 18.89
CA LEU A 256 -5.64 -5.59 18.91
C LEU A 256 -5.54 -6.16 20.33
N SER A 257 -5.38 -5.32 21.34
CA SER A 257 -5.32 -5.72 22.75
C SER A 257 -6.67 -6.22 23.28
N GLU A 258 -7.76 -5.95 22.55
CA GLU A 258 -9.11 -6.45 22.88
C GLU A 258 -9.41 -7.84 22.26
N LEU A 259 -8.50 -8.39 21.43
CA LEU A 259 -8.66 -9.70 20.79
C LEU A 259 -8.07 -10.82 21.63
#